data_ba914ffd5c883c97e9d3632edc614e31
#
_entry.id   ba914ffd5c883c97e9d3632edc614e31
#
_cell.length_a   1.000
_cell.length_b   1.000
_cell.length_c   1.000
_cell.angle_alpha   90.00
_cell.angle_beta   90.00
_cell.angle_gamma   90.00
#
_symmetry.space_group_name_H-M   'P 1'
#
loop_
_entity.id
_entity.type
_entity.pdbx_description
1 polymer ?
#
loop_
_entity_poly.entity_id
_entity_poly.type
_entity_poly.pdbx_seq_one_letter_code
_entity_poly.pdbx_strand_id
1 'polypeptide(L)'
;NGEQDYQWRTWLNSIRPLSANVPLATTLGNHEMYTLDWKMREPYAYLNYFAVPPNGNEIFNRRYYSYDFGDVHYVVLDTMLYESNHEDNHDTHHPDLYDVEVQWLRQDLAANTKKWTVVLMHRDPFRYAFDRPGASRDVGFDDEGVLFMPIFDEFNVDLVLSAHLHTYRNRGHVRNFDRDPSGPLYILTGIAGDARRPKWKQHPLDVYVAPQPETNNYMSMTVTPNKLIVKSF
;
A
#
# COMPACT_ATOMS: atom_id res chain seq x y z
N ASN A 1 16.01 -6.27 1.82
CA ASN A 1 16.60 -5.21 0.98
C ASN A 1 16.49 -5.59 -0.48
N GLY A 2 16.17 -4.61 -1.34
CA GLY A 2 15.93 -4.81 -2.76
C GLY A 2 17.10 -5.43 -3.53
N GLU A 3 18.32 -5.24 -3.09
CA GLU A 3 19.53 -5.83 -3.70
C GLU A 3 19.97 -7.15 -3.08
N GLN A 4 19.30 -7.66 -2.06
CA GLN A 4 19.71 -8.92 -1.42
C GLN A 4 19.08 -10.14 -2.09
N ASP A 5 19.80 -10.75 -3.03
CA ASP A 5 19.38 -11.94 -3.76
C ASP A 5 18.93 -13.10 -2.84
N TYR A 6 19.60 -13.29 -1.71
CA TYR A 6 19.18 -14.30 -0.72
C TYR A 6 17.78 -14.05 -0.17
N GLN A 7 17.43 -12.79 0.14
CA GLN A 7 16.09 -12.45 0.65
C GLN A 7 15.02 -12.66 -0.44
N TRP A 8 15.32 -12.28 -1.68
CA TRP A 8 14.44 -12.55 -2.82
C TRP A 8 14.19 -14.03 -3.02
N ARG A 9 15.26 -14.84 -3.02
CA ARG A 9 15.14 -16.31 -3.16
C ARG A 9 14.31 -16.90 -2.01
N THR A 10 14.55 -16.47 -0.78
CA THR A 10 13.81 -16.94 0.38
C THR A 10 12.33 -16.61 0.25
N TRP A 11 12.01 -15.36 -0.11
CA TRP A 11 10.64 -14.93 -0.30
C TRP A 11 9.94 -15.67 -1.44
N LEU A 12 10.56 -15.73 -2.62
CA LEU A 12 10.01 -16.44 -3.79
C LEU A 12 9.78 -17.93 -3.50
N ASN A 13 10.70 -18.58 -2.77
CA ASN A 13 10.52 -19.98 -2.37
C ASN A 13 9.35 -20.13 -1.38
N SER A 14 9.17 -19.20 -0.47
CA SER A 14 8.09 -19.25 0.54
C SER A 14 6.71 -19.12 -0.11
N ILE A 15 6.56 -18.27 -1.13
CA ILE A 15 5.28 -18.07 -1.81
C ILE A 15 5.04 -19.04 -2.98
N ARG A 16 6.05 -19.81 -3.39
CA ARG A 16 5.97 -20.73 -4.54
C ARG A 16 4.76 -21.66 -4.54
N PRO A 17 4.36 -22.27 -3.40
CA PRO A 17 3.16 -23.13 -3.39
C PRO A 17 1.88 -22.41 -3.85
N LEU A 18 1.77 -21.12 -3.58
CA LEU A 18 0.66 -20.28 -4.02
C LEU A 18 0.90 -19.77 -5.45
N SER A 19 2.03 -19.13 -5.70
CA SER A 19 2.33 -18.45 -6.96
C SER A 19 2.49 -19.37 -8.16
N ALA A 20 2.70 -20.67 -7.93
CA ALA A 20 2.70 -21.66 -9.00
C ALA A 20 1.32 -21.86 -9.64
N ASN A 21 0.25 -21.45 -8.97
CA ASN A 21 -1.13 -21.68 -9.42
C ASN A 21 -1.99 -20.41 -9.47
N VAL A 22 -1.52 -19.32 -8.84
CA VAL A 22 -2.27 -18.05 -8.74
C VAL A 22 -1.36 -16.92 -9.19
N PRO A 23 -1.80 -16.08 -10.12
CA PRO A 23 -1.06 -14.87 -10.50
C PRO A 23 -0.85 -13.94 -9.30
N LEU A 24 0.29 -13.28 -9.27
CA LEU A 24 0.63 -12.29 -8.25
C LEU A 24 0.50 -10.88 -8.82
N ALA A 25 -0.20 -10.02 -8.09
CA ALA A 25 -0.15 -8.58 -8.26
C ALA A 25 0.58 -8.00 -7.04
N THR A 26 1.71 -7.38 -7.26
CA THR A 26 2.63 -6.96 -6.19
C THR A 26 2.67 -5.46 -6.04
N THR A 27 2.77 -4.97 -4.81
CA THR A 27 2.95 -3.54 -4.49
C THR A 27 4.39 -3.30 -4.08
N LEU A 28 4.99 -2.25 -4.62
CA LEU A 28 6.33 -1.82 -4.28
C LEU A 28 6.35 -1.21 -2.86
N GLY A 29 7.33 -1.62 -2.05
CA GLY A 29 7.57 -1.07 -0.73
C GLY A 29 8.99 -0.53 -0.57
N ASN A 30 9.28 0.09 0.58
CA ASN A 30 10.59 0.69 0.84
C ASN A 30 11.73 -0.34 0.82
N HIS A 31 11.48 -1.58 1.26
CA HIS A 31 12.52 -2.61 1.25
C HIS A 31 12.91 -3.07 -0.15
N GLU A 32 12.08 -2.92 -1.15
CA GLU A 32 12.41 -3.18 -2.56
C GLU A 32 13.38 -2.15 -3.12
N MET A 33 13.41 -0.95 -2.53
CA MET A 33 14.26 0.15 -2.95
C MET A 33 15.59 0.24 -2.18
N TYR A 34 15.75 -0.45 -1.04
CA TYR A 34 16.98 -0.40 -0.27
C TYR A 34 18.11 -1.19 -0.90
N THR A 35 19.26 -0.54 -1.00
CA THR A 35 20.55 -1.17 -1.33
C THR A 35 21.11 -1.96 -0.13
N LEU A 36 22.25 -2.64 -0.34
CA LEU A 36 22.93 -3.36 0.75
C LEU A 36 23.40 -2.46 1.89
N ASP A 37 23.71 -1.21 1.60
CA ASP A 37 24.13 -0.18 2.55
C ASP A 37 22.96 0.72 3.03
N TRP A 38 21.72 0.26 2.84
CA TRP A 38 20.49 0.91 3.28
C TRP A 38 20.21 2.28 2.64
N LYS A 39 20.77 2.54 1.49
CA LYS A 39 20.38 3.70 0.67
C LYS A 39 19.22 3.34 -0.23
N MET A 40 18.41 4.31 -0.56
CA MET A 40 17.34 4.10 -1.54
C MET A 40 17.87 4.22 -2.98
N ARG A 41 17.35 3.39 -3.86
CA ARG A 41 17.58 3.40 -5.32
C ARG A 41 16.34 2.96 -6.06
N GLU A 42 16.44 3.05 -7.38
CA GLU A 42 15.44 2.42 -8.26
C GLU A 42 15.30 0.93 -7.95
N PRO A 43 14.06 0.39 -7.91
CA PRO A 43 13.77 -0.97 -7.49
C PRO A 43 14.09 -2.01 -8.60
N TYR A 44 15.32 -2.02 -9.10
CA TYR A 44 15.71 -2.86 -10.24
C TYR A 44 15.40 -4.34 -10.06
N ALA A 45 15.63 -4.88 -8.87
CA ALA A 45 15.34 -6.28 -8.61
C ALA A 45 13.84 -6.56 -8.70
N TYR A 46 13.01 -5.73 -8.09
CA TYR A 46 11.55 -5.82 -8.19
C TYR A 46 11.09 -5.77 -9.65
N LEU A 47 11.55 -4.80 -10.41
CA LEU A 47 11.20 -4.63 -11.83
C LEU A 47 11.68 -5.80 -12.71
N ASN A 48 12.71 -6.51 -12.30
CA ASN A 48 13.19 -7.71 -12.98
C ASN A 48 12.43 -8.99 -12.59
N TYR A 49 11.99 -9.11 -11.34
CA TYR A 49 11.27 -10.29 -10.87
C TYR A 49 9.79 -10.27 -11.22
N PHE A 50 9.16 -9.09 -11.30
CA PHE A 50 7.71 -8.99 -11.48
C PHE A 50 7.34 -8.31 -12.81
N ALA A 51 6.63 -9.06 -13.64
CA ALA A 51 6.09 -8.57 -14.91
C ALA A 51 4.67 -8.00 -14.70
N VAL A 52 4.57 -6.95 -13.91
CA VAL A 52 3.30 -6.24 -13.70
C VAL A 52 2.93 -5.38 -14.92
N PRO A 53 1.64 -5.00 -15.08
CA PRO A 53 1.20 -4.19 -16.21
C PRO A 53 2.00 -2.88 -16.36
N PRO A 54 2.27 -2.41 -17.59
CA PRO A 54 2.87 -1.11 -17.81
C PRO A 54 1.86 0.00 -17.54
N ASN A 55 2.33 1.15 -17.07
CA ASN A 55 1.51 2.34 -16.84
C ASN A 55 1.60 3.39 -17.98
N GLY A 56 2.34 3.08 -19.03
CA GLY A 56 2.56 3.99 -20.16
C GLY A 56 3.61 5.08 -19.93
N ASN A 57 4.20 5.17 -18.75
CA ASN A 57 5.29 6.09 -18.45
C ASN A 57 6.65 5.41 -18.71
N GLU A 58 7.56 6.08 -19.41
CA GLU A 58 8.87 5.50 -19.75
C GLU A 58 9.81 5.40 -18.54
N ILE A 59 9.77 6.42 -17.65
CA ILE A 59 10.68 6.53 -16.51
C ILE A 59 10.19 5.65 -15.35
N PHE A 60 8.89 5.72 -15.04
CA PHE A 60 8.27 5.04 -13.90
C PHE A 60 7.47 3.81 -14.30
N ASN A 61 7.83 3.20 -15.42
CA ASN A 61 7.13 2.05 -15.96
C ASN A 61 7.08 0.90 -14.95
N ARG A 62 5.87 0.38 -14.70
CA ARG A 62 5.57 -0.73 -13.79
C ARG A 62 5.83 -0.44 -12.30
N ARG A 63 6.08 0.79 -11.90
CA ARG A 63 6.19 1.17 -10.49
C ARG A 63 4.81 1.31 -9.85
N TYR A 64 3.86 1.84 -10.60
CA TYR A 64 2.43 1.85 -10.31
C TYR A 64 1.67 1.35 -11.55
N TYR A 65 0.50 0.78 -11.36
CA TYR A 65 -0.26 0.18 -12.45
C TYR A 65 -1.69 -0.11 -12.04
N SER A 66 -2.55 -0.42 -13.01
CA SER A 66 -3.88 -0.94 -12.77
C SER A 66 -4.17 -2.18 -13.61
N TYR A 67 -5.16 -2.94 -13.20
CA TYR A 67 -5.67 -4.08 -13.94
C TYR A 67 -7.09 -4.40 -13.51
N ASP A 68 -7.82 -5.07 -14.40
CA ASP A 68 -9.17 -5.55 -14.13
C ASP A 68 -9.19 -7.05 -13.87
N PHE A 69 -9.93 -7.45 -12.84
CA PHE A 69 -10.25 -8.86 -12.63
C PHE A 69 -11.72 -9.00 -12.21
N GLY A 70 -12.52 -9.66 -13.05
CA GLY A 70 -13.97 -9.73 -12.86
C GLY A 70 -14.61 -8.33 -12.86
N ASP A 71 -15.39 -8.05 -11.83
CA ASP A 71 -16.07 -6.77 -11.63
C ASP A 71 -15.24 -5.73 -10.85
N VAL A 72 -13.96 -5.99 -10.63
CA VAL A 72 -13.08 -5.13 -9.85
C VAL A 72 -12.00 -4.51 -10.72
N HIS A 73 -11.82 -3.20 -10.55
CA HIS A 73 -10.68 -2.45 -11.00
C HIS A 73 -9.68 -2.34 -9.85
N TYR A 74 -8.48 -2.87 -10.03
CA TYR A 74 -7.39 -2.79 -9.07
C TYR A 74 -6.40 -1.73 -9.49
N VAL A 75 -6.08 -0.84 -8.56
CA VAL A 75 -5.06 0.18 -8.70
C VAL A 75 -3.94 -0.10 -7.71
N VAL A 76 -2.72 -0.14 -8.17
CA VAL A 76 -1.52 -0.32 -7.34
C VAL A 76 -0.68 0.94 -7.44
N LEU A 77 -0.45 1.61 -6.30
CA LEU A 77 0.28 2.87 -6.24
C LEU A 77 1.70 2.67 -5.70
N ASP A 78 2.61 3.50 -6.17
CA ASP A 78 3.96 3.61 -5.64
C ASP A 78 4.07 4.76 -4.64
N THR A 79 3.96 4.47 -3.37
CA THR A 79 4.07 5.45 -2.29
C THR A 79 5.50 5.68 -1.82
N MET A 80 6.51 5.06 -2.44
CA MET A 80 7.89 5.16 -2.00
C MET A 80 8.63 6.39 -2.54
N LEU A 81 8.02 7.07 -3.47
CA LEU A 81 8.56 8.28 -4.08
C LEU A 81 8.56 9.49 -3.13
N TYR A 82 7.90 9.34 -2.01
CA TYR A 82 7.62 10.39 -1.03
C TYR A 82 8.48 10.29 0.25
N GLU A 83 9.38 9.33 0.33
CA GLU A 83 10.31 9.21 1.46
C GLU A 83 11.44 10.25 1.42
N SER A 84 11.11 11.51 1.20
CA SER A 84 12.09 12.59 1.04
C SER A 84 12.72 13.09 2.34
N ASN A 85 12.31 12.64 3.52
CA ASN A 85 12.67 13.27 4.79
C ASN A 85 13.75 12.56 5.60
N HIS A 86 14.42 11.55 5.05
CA HIS A 86 15.66 11.07 5.64
C HIS A 86 16.83 11.73 4.92
N GLU A 87 17.63 12.50 5.65
CA GLU A 87 18.78 13.28 5.14
C GLU A 87 19.80 12.47 4.32
N ASP A 88 19.69 11.13 4.36
CA ASP A 88 20.58 10.20 3.66
C ASP A 88 20.00 9.62 2.34
N ASN A 89 18.80 10.02 1.93
CA ASN A 89 18.07 9.41 0.80
C ASN A 89 17.99 10.32 -0.44
N HIS A 90 19.05 10.99 -0.80
CA HIS A 90 19.06 11.98 -1.87
C HIS A 90 18.86 11.42 -3.30
N ASP A 91 18.98 10.10 -3.51
CA ASP A 91 19.12 9.55 -4.87
C ASP A 91 17.80 9.15 -5.55
N THR A 92 16.67 9.17 -4.83
CA THR A 92 15.38 8.72 -5.38
C THR A 92 14.28 9.77 -5.32
N HIS A 93 14.64 11.00 -4.98
CA HIS A 93 13.69 12.08 -4.96
C HIS A 93 13.34 12.50 -6.39
N HIS A 94 12.18 12.06 -6.85
CA HIS A 94 11.57 12.50 -8.08
C HIS A 94 10.37 13.41 -7.76
N PRO A 95 10.58 14.72 -7.48
CA PRO A 95 9.49 15.62 -7.10
C PRO A 95 8.38 15.71 -8.16
N ASP A 96 8.75 15.46 -9.42
CA ASP A 96 7.80 15.46 -10.54
C ASP A 96 6.92 14.22 -10.61
N LEU A 97 7.24 13.18 -9.85
CA LEU A 97 6.48 11.93 -9.91
C LEU A 97 5.10 12.06 -9.26
N TYR A 98 4.97 12.88 -8.22
CA TYR A 98 3.67 13.19 -7.64
C TYR A 98 2.67 13.61 -8.70
N ASP A 99 3.06 14.58 -9.51
CA ASP A 99 2.19 15.09 -10.57
C ASP A 99 1.91 14.01 -11.61
N VAL A 100 2.91 13.21 -11.97
CA VAL A 100 2.78 12.17 -13.00
C VAL A 100 1.90 11.01 -12.53
N GLU A 101 2.14 10.48 -11.33
CA GLU A 101 1.32 9.39 -10.78
C GLU A 101 -0.10 9.85 -10.46
N VAL A 102 -0.28 11.04 -9.89
CA VAL A 102 -1.59 11.63 -9.61
C VAL A 102 -2.38 11.88 -10.89
N GLN A 103 -1.75 12.40 -11.94
CA GLN A 103 -2.43 12.60 -13.23
C GLN A 103 -2.83 11.26 -13.85
N TRP A 104 -1.94 10.28 -13.82
CA TRP A 104 -2.24 8.93 -14.27
C TRP A 104 -3.40 8.32 -13.48
N LEU A 105 -3.36 8.39 -12.14
CA LEU A 105 -4.40 7.86 -11.26
C LEU A 105 -5.78 8.46 -11.59
N ARG A 106 -5.85 9.78 -11.77
CA ARG A 106 -7.09 10.45 -12.12
C ARG A 106 -7.62 10.01 -13.49
N GLN A 107 -6.74 9.84 -14.47
CA GLN A 107 -7.12 9.36 -15.79
C GLN A 107 -7.60 7.91 -15.75
N ASP A 108 -6.91 7.07 -15.03
CA ASP A 108 -7.22 5.65 -14.85
C ASP A 108 -8.57 5.47 -14.16
N LEU A 109 -8.78 6.13 -13.03
CA LEU A 109 -10.05 6.09 -12.30
C LEU A 109 -11.21 6.70 -13.12
N ALA A 110 -10.97 7.76 -13.88
CA ALA A 110 -12.00 8.36 -14.74
C ALA A 110 -12.40 7.43 -15.92
N ALA A 111 -11.47 6.60 -16.37
CA ALA A 111 -11.73 5.62 -17.44
C ALA A 111 -12.34 4.30 -16.92
N ASN A 112 -12.34 4.09 -15.61
CA ASN A 112 -12.82 2.85 -15.00
C ASN A 112 -14.32 2.65 -15.24
N THR A 113 -14.67 1.45 -15.72
CA THR A 113 -16.05 1.02 -15.96
C THR A 113 -16.49 -0.14 -15.05
N LYS A 114 -15.58 -0.61 -14.16
CA LYS A 114 -15.87 -1.70 -13.24
C LYS A 114 -16.74 -1.21 -12.09
N LYS A 115 -17.46 -2.14 -11.51
CA LYS A 115 -18.37 -1.85 -10.40
C LYS A 115 -17.64 -1.50 -9.13
N TRP A 116 -16.52 -2.17 -8.86
CA TRP A 116 -15.76 -2.04 -7.63
C TRP A 116 -14.34 -1.52 -7.94
N THR A 117 -13.83 -0.66 -7.08
CA THR A 117 -12.46 -0.14 -7.17
C THR A 117 -11.71 -0.45 -5.90
N VAL A 118 -10.56 -1.12 -6.04
CA VAL A 118 -9.68 -1.47 -4.93
C VAL A 118 -8.30 -0.86 -5.16
N VAL A 119 -7.82 -0.08 -4.21
CA VAL A 119 -6.49 0.51 -4.23
C VAL A 119 -5.57 -0.26 -3.30
N LEU A 120 -4.37 -0.58 -3.77
CA LEU A 120 -3.28 -1.16 -2.99
C LEU A 120 -2.12 -0.17 -2.96
N MET A 121 -1.61 0.09 -1.78
CA MET A 121 -0.47 0.98 -1.58
C MET A 121 0.39 0.49 -0.41
N HIS A 122 1.70 0.79 -0.44
CA HIS A 122 2.57 0.32 0.64
C HIS A 122 2.42 1.15 1.89
N ARG A 123 2.57 2.48 1.81
CA ARG A 123 2.42 3.34 2.97
C ARG A 123 0.96 3.51 3.36
N ASP A 124 0.73 3.50 4.68
CA ASP A 124 -0.60 3.79 5.22
C ASP A 124 -0.89 5.29 5.09
N PRO A 125 -2.05 5.69 4.52
CA PRO A 125 -2.43 7.09 4.46
C PRO A 125 -2.67 7.72 5.84
N PHE A 126 -2.82 6.89 6.88
CA PHE A 126 -2.99 7.34 8.26
C PHE A 126 -1.64 7.42 8.97
N ARG A 127 -1.31 8.60 9.51
CA ARG A 127 -0.07 8.81 10.24
C ARG A 127 -0.03 7.96 11.50
N TYR A 128 1.06 7.25 11.65
CA TYR A 128 1.33 6.50 12.87
C TYR A 128 2.04 7.34 13.93
N ALA A 129 1.88 6.95 15.17
CA ALA A 129 2.69 7.40 16.30
C ALA A 129 3.03 6.23 17.22
N PHE A 130 4.14 6.34 17.93
CA PHE A 130 4.50 5.34 18.93
C PHE A 130 3.74 5.59 20.25
N ASP A 131 3.23 4.51 20.85
CA ASP A 131 2.66 4.54 22.19
C ASP A 131 3.77 4.42 23.26
N ARG A 132 4.54 5.50 23.39
CA ARG A 132 5.63 5.59 24.38
C ARG A 132 5.85 7.04 24.81
N PRO A 133 6.37 7.26 26.05
CA PRO A 133 6.76 8.60 26.51
C PRO A 133 7.77 9.24 25.56
N GLY A 134 7.60 10.53 25.27
CA GLY A 134 8.51 11.31 24.43
C GLY A 134 8.40 11.02 22.91
N ALA A 135 7.34 10.33 22.47
CA ALA A 135 7.08 10.20 21.05
C ALA A 135 6.91 11.58 20.40
N SER A 136 7.66 11.81 19.31
CA SER A 136 7.77 13.15 18.70
C SER A 136 6.62 13.51 17.77
N ARG A 137 5.79 12.57 17.39
CA ARG A 137 4.66 12.81 16.46
C ARG A 137 3.36 12.22 17.00
N ASP A 138 2.26 12.79 16.59
CA ASP A 138 0.93 12.30 16.91
C ASP A 138 0.30 11.60 15.71
N VAL A 139 -0.79 10.87 15.95
CA VAL A 139 -1.61 10.27 14.89
C VAL A 139 -2.29 11.35 14.06
N GLY A 140 -2.72 11.00 12.85
CA GLY A 140 -3.36 11.92 11.91
C GLY A 140 -3.31 11.32 10.50
N PHE A 141 -2.98 12.15 9.51
CA PHE A 141 -2.81 11.72 8.12
C PHE A 141 -1.40 12.05 7.66
N ASP A 142 -0.76 11.15 6.96
CA ASP A 142 0.54 11.37 6.35
C ASP A 142 0.37 12.05 4.97
N ASP A 143 1.48 12.46 4.36
CA ASP A 143 1.47 13.19 3.09
C ASP A 143 0.78 12.39 1.98
N GLU A 144 0.97 11.07 1.97
CA GLU A 144 0.25 10.15 1.07
C GLU A 144 -1.26 10.19 1.31
N GLY A 145 -1.68 10.31 2.57
CA GLY A 145 -3.10 10.45 2.92
C GLY A 145 -3.67 11.78 2.43
N VAL A 146 -2.96 12.87 2.67
CA VAL A 146 -3.38 14.21 2.22
C VAL A 146 -3.47 14.28 0.70
N LEU A 147 -2.57 13.58 0.00
CA LEU A 147 -2.51 13.56 -1.46
C LEU A 147 -3.60 12.68 -2.08
N PHE A 148 -3.71 11.42 -1.64
CA PHE A 148 -4.50 10.42 -2.35
C PHE A 148 -5.95 10.29 -1.85
N MET A 149 -6.22 10.48 -0.55
CA MET A 149 -7.57 10.30 0.00
C MET A 149 -8.62 11.19 -0.67
N PRO A 150 -8.36 12.49 -1.00
CA PRO A 150 -9.32 13.30 -1.75
C PRO A 150 -9.64 12.75 -3.14
N ILE A 151 -8.66 12.10 -3.79
CA ILE A 151 -8.87 11.47 -5.11
C ILE A 151 -9.73 10.22 -4.96
N PHE A 152 -9.47 9.42 -3.94
CA PHE A 152 -10.28 8.23 -3.64
C PHE A 152 -11.74 8.61 -3.34
N ASP A 153 -11.95 9.71 -2.63
CA ASP A 153 -13.29 10.25 -2.35
C ASP A 153 -14.01 10.74 -3.60
N GLU A 154 -13.30 11.45 -4.49
CA GLU A 154 -13.82 11.98 -5.75
C GLU A 154 -14.30 10.87 -6.68
N PHE A 155 -13.51 9.80 -6.80
CA PHE A 155 -13.81 8.67 -7.68
C PHE A 155 -14.55 7.51 -7.01
N ASN A 156 -14.98 7.68 -5.75
CA ASN A 156 -15.71 6.68 -4.98
C ASN A 156 -15.02 5.31 -4.96
N VAL A 157 -13.73 5.29 -4.60
CA VAL A 157 -13.01 4.04 -4.33
C VAL A 157 -13.71 3.27 -3.21
N ASP A 158 -13.81 1.95 -3.32
CA ASP A 158 -14.53 1.12 -2.35
C ASP A 158 -13.63 0.64 -1.21
N LEU A 159 -12.38 0.28 -1.53
CA LEU A 159 -11.44 -0.32 -0.59
C LEU A 159 -10.02 0.17 -0.83
N VAL A 160 -9.34 0.55 0.24
CA VAL A 160 -7.90 0.88 0.25
C VAL A 160 -7.17 -0.08 1.18
N LEU A 161 -6.21 -0.82 0.65
CA LEU A 161 -5.34 -1.71 1.39
C LEU A 161 -3.95 -1.12 1.48
N SER A 162 -3.44 -0.97 2.71
CA SER A 162 -2.11 -0.48 2.98
C SER A 162 -1.29 -1.46 3.83
N ALA A 163 0.02 -1.24 3.90
CA ALA A 163 0.98 -2.07 4.62
C ALA A 163 1.98 -1.22 5.40
N HIS A 164 3.29 -1.45 5.25
CA HIS A 164 4.41 -0.75 5.87
C HIS A 164 4.47 -0.83 7.41
N LEU A 165 3.40 -0.53 8.09
CA LEU A 165 3.32 -0.66 9.56
C LEU A 165 2.99 -2.11 9.92
N HIS A 166 3.85 -2.75 10.69
CA HIS A 166 3.71 -4.17 11.04
C HIS A 166 2.61 -4.36 12.10
N THR A 167 1.38 -4.09 11.72
CA THR A 167 0.17 -4.21 12.53
C THR A 167 -1.05 -4.38 11.62
N TYR A 168 -2.15 -4.92 12.16
CA TYR A 168 -3.43 -4.93 11.48
C TYR A 168 -4.36 -3.88 12.10
N ARG A 169 -4.95 -3.05 11.24
CA ARG A 169 -5.93 -2.02 11.61
C ARG A 169 -7.09 -2.00 10.62
N ASN A 170 -8.30 -2.04 11.11
CA ASN A 170 -9.45 -1.66 10.31
C ASN A 170 -9.83 -0.22 10.71
N ARG A 171 -9.66 0.72 9.76
CA ARG A 171 -9.99 2.14 9.96
C ARG A 171 -11.48 2.41 9.73
N GLY A 172 -12.21 1.43 9.15
CA GLY A 172 -13.59 1.61 8.72
C GLY A 172 -13.70 2.53 7.50
N HIS A 173 -14.91 2.97 7.21
CA HIS A 173 -15.17 3.88 6.11
C HIS A 173 -14.83 5.32 6.50
N VAL A 174 -14.05 6.00 5.65
CA VAL A 174 -13.58 7.37 5.88
C VAL A 174 -13.73 8.18 4.59
N ARG A 175 -14.29 9.39 4.70
CA ARG A 175 -14.39 10.38 3.63
C ARG A 175 -14.09 11.76 4.20
N ASN A 176 -13.41 12.61 3.43
CA ASN A 176 -13.00 13.93 3.90
C ASN A 176 -12.26 13.89 5.25
N PHE A 177 -11.40 12.88 5.43
CA PHE A 177 -10.60 12.68 6.64
C PHE A 177 -11.41 12.41 7.91
N ASP A 178 -12.67 12.05 7.79
CA ASP A 178 -13.54 11.76 8.94
C ASP A 178 -14.36 10.47 8.70
N ARG A 179 -15.01 9.99 9.77
CA ARG A 179 -15.88 8.83 9.72
C ARG A 179 -17.08 9.09 8.82
N ASP A 180 -17.20 8.34 7.73
CA ASP A 180 -18.33 8.43 6.82
C ASP A 180 -18.60 7.06 6.16
N PRO A 181 -19.80 6.47 6.34
CA PRO A 181 -20.14 5.17 5.77
C PRO A 181 -20.19 5.16 4.23
N SER A 182 -20.21 6.32 3.57
CA SER A 182 -20.16 6.45 2.12
C SER A 182 -18.75 6.51 1.55
N GLY A 183 -17.74 6.64 2.41
CA GLY A 183 -16.34 6.71 2.00
C GLY A 183 -15.70 5.34 1.76
N PRO A 184 -14.48 5.31 1.23
CA PRO A 184 -13.70 4.09 1.10
C PRO A 184 -13.49 3.38 2.44
N LEU A 185 -13.47 2.05 2.41
CA LEU A 185 -13.01 1.24 3.55
C LEU A 185 -11.48 1.21 3.56
N TYR A 186 -10.84 1.57 4.68
CA TYR A 186 -9.39 1.55 4.82
C TYR A 186 -8.96 0.40 5.76
N ILE A 187 -8.06 -0.44 5.27
CA ILE A 187 -7.49 -1.56 6.06
C ILE A 187 -5.96 -1.54 5.91
N LEU A 188 -5.28 -1.45 7.05
CA LEU A 188 -3.85 -1.67 7.16
C LEU A 188 -3.59 -3.14 7.49
N THR A 189 -2.77 -3.81 6.67
CA THR A 189 -2.43 -5.24 6.80
C THR A 189 -0.93 -5.45 6.57
N GLY A 190 -0.11 -5.04 7.52
CA GLY A 190 1.35 -4.99 7.38
C GLY A 190 2.12 -6.17 7.97
N ILE A 191 1.46 -7.22 8.47
CA ILE A 191 2.14 -8.33 9.15
C ILE A 191 2.20 -9.58 8.27
N ALA A 192 3.38 -9.81 7.69
CA ALA A 192 3.66 -11.03 6.93
C ALA A 192 5.13 -11.44 7.13
N GLY A 193 5.41 -12.19 8.21
CA GLY A 193 6.74 -12.79 8.46
C GLY A 193 7.72 -11.94 9.27
N ASP A 194 7.43 -10.70 9.61
CA ASP A 194 8.27 -9.89 10.49
C ASP A 194 7.85 -10.05 11.97
N ALA A 195 8.85 -10.23 12.82
CA ALA A 195 8.66 -10.33 14.27
C ALA A 195 8.57 -8.97 14.98
N ARG A 196 8.87 -7.86 14.30
CA ARG A 196 8.83 -6.53 14.90
C ARG A 196 7.39 -6.04 14.98
N ARG A 197 6.93 -5.83 16.22
CA ARG A 197 5.57 -5.40 16.52
C ARG A 197 5.61 -4.28 17.55
N PRO A 198 6.04 -3.07 17.12
CA PRO A 198 6.10 -1.93 18.03
C PRO A 198 4.69 -1.58 18.53
N LYS A 199 4.63 -0.98 19.70
CA LYS A 199 3.37 -0.43 20.20
C LYS A 199 3.02 0.83 19.40
N TRP A 200 1.99 0.72 18.61
CA TRP A 200 1.43 1.83 17.86
C TRP A 200 0.30 2.48 18.65
N LYS A 201 0.30 3.80 18.69
CA LYS A 201 -0.81 4.58 19.24
C LYS A 201 -2.07 4.32 18.40
N GLN A 202 -3.18 4.13 19.05
CA GLN A 202 -4.46 3.96 18.35
C GLN A 202 -4.87 5.27 17.68
N HIS A 203 -5.30 5.18 16.44
CA HIS A 203 -5.86 6.31 15.71
C HIS A 203 -7.36 6.47 16.09
N PRO A 204 -7.92 7.71 16.21
CA PRO A 204 -9.34 7.91 16.53
C PRO A 204 -10.31 7.23 15.54
N LEU A 205 -9.87 7.05 14.31
CA LEU A 205 -10.65 6.37 13.27
C LEU A 205 -10.46 4.83 13.23
N ASP A 206 -9.69 4.24 14.14
CA ASP A 206 -9.61 2.78 14.23
C ASP A 206 -10.92 2.20 14.76
N VAL A 207 -11.59 1.38 13.99
CA VAL A 207 -12.76 0.60 14.44
C VAL A 207 -12.36 -0.75 15.00
N TYR A 208 -11.18 -1.26 14.56
CA TYR A 208 -10.60 -2.47 15.10
C TYR A 208 -9.07 -2.42 15.04
N VAL A 209 -8.46 -2.85 16.12
CA VAL A 209 -7.01 -2.98 16.29
C VAL A 209 -6.74 -4.42 16.69
N ALA A 210 -5.84 -5.10 16.01
CA ALA A 210 -5.48 -6.47 16.37
C ALA A 210 -4.94 -6.54 17.81
N PRO A 211 -5.36 -7.54 18.59
CA PRO A 211 -4.86 -7.72 19.95
C PRO A 211 -3.38 -8.10 19.94
N GLN A 212 -2.66 -7.69 21.01
CA GLN A 212 -1.26 -8.04 21.18
C GLN A 212 -1.08 -9.34 21.98
N PRO A 213 -0.10 -10.18 21.65
CA PRO A 213 0.82 -10.08 20.51
C PRO A 213 0.14 -10.41 19.19
N GLU A 214 0.35 -9.55 18.18
CA GLU A 214 -0.17 -9.85 16.86
C GLU A 214 0.56 -11.03 16.22
N THR A 215 -0.16 -11.80 15.42
CA THR A 215 0.39 -12.87 14.57
C THR A 215 0.36 -12.44 13.11
N ASN A 216 1.00 -13.21 12.24
CA ASN A 216 0.85 -13.02 10.80
C ASN A 216 -0.64 -13.12 10.42
N ASN A 217 -1.05 -12.28 9.49
CA ASN A 217 -2.41 -12.29 8.99
C ASN A 217 -2.42 -12.37 7.46
N TYR A 218 -3.55 -12.79 6.94
CA TYR A 218 -3.88 -12.70 5.53
C TYR A 218 -5.35 -12.35 5.38
N MET A 219 -5.71 -11.85 4.21
CA MET A 219 -7.09 -11.52 3.89
C MET A 219 -7.57 -12.29 2.68
N SER A 220 -8.86 -12.59 2.67
CA SER A 220 -9.58 -13.01 1.48
C SER A 220 -10.62 -11.97 1.10
N MET A 221 -10.78 -11.75 -0.20
CA MET A 221 -11.80 -10.88 -0.74
C MET A 221 -12.76 -11.70 -1.62
N THR A 222 -14.05 -11.58 -1.34
CA THR A 222 -15.11 -12.18 -2.15
C THR A 222 -15.94 -11.08 -2.77
N VAL A 223 -16.06 -11.13 -4.09
CA VAL A 223 -16.81 -10.14 -4.86
C VAL A 223 -18.07 -10.79 -5.41
N THR A 224 -19.18 -10.12 -5.22
CA THR A 224 -20.49 -10.47 -5.77
C THR A 224 -21.06 -9.26 -6.52
N PRO A 225 -22.13 -9.41 -7.30
CA PRO A 225 -22.77 -8.28 -7.95
C PRO A 225 -23.17 -7.14 -7.01
N ASN A 226 -23.40 -7.43 -5.72
CA ASN A 226 -23.91 -6.44 -4.77
C ASN A 226 -23.04 -6.22 -3.54
N LYS A 227 -21.94 -6.98 -3.38
CA LYS A 227 -21.09 -6.88 -2.19
C LYS A 227 -19.63 -7.17 -2.51
N LEU A 228 -18.75 -6.39 -1.93
CA LEU A 228 -17.35 -6.68 -1.76
C LEU A 228 -17.15 -7.04 -0.28
N ILE A 229 -16.70 -8.26 0.00
CA ILE A 229 -16.58 -8.82 1.35
C ILE A 229 -15.11 -9.11 1.62
N VAL A 230 -14.54 -8.46 2.62
CA VAL A 230 -13.16 -8.71 3.08
C VAL A 230 -13.21 -9.44 4.40
N LYS A 231 -12.44 -10.53 4.51
CA LYS A 231 -12.25 -11.30 5.74
C LYS A 231 -10.76 -11.37 6.07
N SER A 232 -10.42 -11.07 7.30
CA SER A 232 -9.07 -11.23 7.85
C SER A 232 -8.98 -12.49 8.70
N PHE A 233 -7.81 -13.16 8.64
CA PHE A 233 -7.52 -14.40 9.35
C PHE A 233 -6.18 -14.32 10.05
#